data_08d63b62b479439d27c7058f8cde69d8
#
_entry.id   08d63b62b479439d27c7058f8cde69d8
#
_cell.length_a   1.000
_cell.length_b   1.000
_cell.length_c   1.000
_cell.angle_alpha   90.00
_cell.angle_beta   90.00
_cell.angle_gamma   90.00
#
_symmetry.space_group_name_H-M   'P 1'
#
loop_
_entity.id
_entity.type
_entity.pdbx_description
1 polymer ?
#
loop_
_entity_poly.entity_id
_entity_poly.type
_entity_poly.pdbx_seq_one_letter_code
_entity_poly.pdbx_strand_id
1 'polypeptide(L)'
;RSRGLGDVYKRQTLLGMFARNTKADINVIALIGERGREVREFIERDLGEEGMRRSVVIVATSDKPALIRNKAAKTATAVAEYFRDQGKDVLLMMDSLTRFSMAQREIGLATGEPPVTRGYPPSVYSEMPKLLERAGTAERGSITGLYTVLVDGDDFNEPITDTARSILDGHIVLSRKLGHKNHYPAIDILQSISRVMSSIVSAEHKAVAGKLKNVLATYQDCLLYTSDAADE
;
A
#
# COMPACT_ATOMS: atom_id res chain seq x y z
N ARG A 1 -21.12 14.55 -3.17
CA ARG A 1 -21.13 13.47 -4.19
C ARG A 1 -19.86 12.67 -4.01
N SER A 2 -19.98 11.52 -3.37
CA SER A 2 -18.91 10.71 -2.77
C SER A 2 -18.34 9.69 -3.76
N ARG A 3 -17.54 10.09 -4.74
CA ARG A 3 -16.83 9.11 -5.59
C ARG A 3 -15.55 8.54 -4.97
N GLY A 4 -15.11 9.05 -3.82
CA GLY A 4 -13.86 8.64 -3.17
C GLY A 4 -13.99 7.93 -1.82
N LEU A 5 -15.14 8.01 -1.17
CA LEU A 5 -15.30 7.49 0.20
C LEU A 5 -15.23 5.97 0.32
N GLY A 6 -15.62 5.22 -0.72
CA GLY A 6 -15.58 3.75 -0.67
C GLY A 6 -14.17 3.15 -0.70
N ASP A 7 -13.24 3.74 -1.44
CA ASP A 7 -11.90 3.18 -1.64
C ASP A 7 -10.95 3.52 -0.49
N VAL A 8 -11.06 4.75 0.06
CA VAL A 8 -10.28 5.19 1.22
C VAL A 8 -10.65 4.35 2.46
N TYR A 9 -11.94 4.13 2.69
CA TYR A 9 -12.43 3.34 3.82
C TYR A 9 -11.90 1.90 3.85
N LYS A 10 -11.90 1.25 2.71
CA LYS A 10 -11.44 -0.15 2.60
C LYS A 10 -9.95 -0.30 2.91
N ARG A 11 -9.14 0.61 2.40
CA ARG A 11 -7.69 0.62 2.56
C ARG A 11 -7.28 0.94 3.99
N GLN A 12 -7.80 2.01 4.58
CA GLN A 12 -7.48 2.41 5.95
C GLN A 12 -7.93 1.40 6.98
N THR A 13 -9.13 0.83 6.83
CA THR A 13 -9.60 -0.24 7.71
C THR A 13 -8.68 -1.46 7.66
N LEU A 14 -8.21 -1.84 6.46
CA LEU A 14 -7.27 -2.95 6.30
C LEU A 14 -5.92 -2.65 6.97
N LEU A 15 -5.39 -1.42 6.83
CA LEU A 15 -4.17 -0.99 7.52
C LEU A 15 -4.33 -1.03 9.04
N GLY A 16 -5.47 -0.58 9.57
CA GLY A 16 -5.80 -0.68 10.98
C GLY A 16 -5.85 -2.14 11.48
N MET A 17 -6.42 -3.04 10.68
CA MET A 17 -6.43 -4.47 10.97
C MET A 17 -5.01 -5.04 11.02
N PHE A 18 -4.14 -4.68 10.07
CA PHE A 18 -2.74 -5.10 10.09
C PHE A 18 -2.02 -4.57 11.35
N ALA A 19 -2.19 -3.29 11.68
CA ALA A 19 -1.56 -2.69 12.86
C ALA A 19 -1.94 -3.40 14.16
N ARG A 20 -3.21 -3.79 14.33
CA ARG A 20 -3.67 -4.47 15.54
C ARG A 20 -3.26 -5.94 15.61
N ASN A 21 -3.19 -6.63 14.47
CA ASN A 21 -3.03 -8.10 14.43
C ASN A 21 -1.64 -8.56 14.02
N THR A 22 -0.73 -7.66 13.67
CA THR A 22 0.64 -8.03 13.31
C THR A 22 1.42 -8.59 14.50
N LYS A 23 2.36 -9.49 14.20
CA LYS A 23 3.35 -9.99 15.16
C LYS A 23 4.57 -9.08 15.29
N ALA A 24 4.66 -8.00 14.51
CA ALA A 24 5.74 -7.04 14.61
C ALA A 24 5.79 -6.42 16.02
N ASP A 25 6.99 -6.10 16.49
CA ASP A 25 7.20 -5.48 17.79
C ASP A 25 6.60 -4.07 17.85
N ILE A 26 6.74 -3.33 16.75
CA ILE A 26 6.30 -1.95 16.63
C ILE A 26 5.76 -1.64 15.24
N ASN A 27 4.75 -0.78 15.17
CA ASN A 27 4.25 -0.23 13.92
C ASN A 27 4.74 1.20 13.75
N VAL A 28 5.17 1.53 12.54
CA VAL A 28 5.42 2.92 12.12
C VAL A 28 4.44 3.24 10.99
N ILE A 29 3.56 4.20 11.21
CA ILE A 29 2.47 4.52 10.30
C ILE A 29 2.65 5.92 9.77
N ALA A 30 2.84 6.05 8.46
CA ALA A 30 2.99 7.31 7.76
C ALA A 30 1.69 7.65 7.01
N LEU A 31 0.98 8.69 7.42
CA LEU A 31 -0.21 9.21 6.76
C LEU A 31 0.17 10.46 5.98
N ILE A 32 0.40 10.28 4.66
CA ILE A 32 0.97 11.30 3.78
C ILE A 32 -0.09 11.82 2.80
N GLY A 33 -0.42 13.10 2.90
CA GLY A 33 -1.35 13.77 2.02
C GLY A 33 -2.82 13.37 2.20
N GLU A 34 -3.14 12.72 3.32
CA GLU A 34 -4.51 12.38 3.68
C GLU A 34 -5.22 13.59 4.33
N ARG A 35 -6.55 13.60 4.33
CA ARG A 35 -7.32 14.68 4.94
C ARG A 35 -7.32 14.56 6.47
N GLY A 36 -7.26 15.68 7.17
CA GLY A 36 -7.20 15.69 8.64
C GLY A 36 -8.35 14.92 9.32
N ARG A 37 -9.56 14.91 8.73
CA ARG A 37 -10.69 14.12 9.21
C ARG A 37 -10.45 12.62 9.09
N GLU A 38 -9.92 12.18 7.96
CA GLU A 38 -9.61 10.76 7.70
C GLU A 38 -8.50 10.26 8.63
N VAL A 39 -7.50 11.10 8.89
CA VAL A 39 -6.43 10.83 9.86
C VAL A 39 -7.00 10.61 11.27
N ARG A 40 -7.91 11.47 11.70
CA ARG A 40 -8.55 11.34 13.01
C ARG A 40 -9.37 10.07 13.11
N GLU A 41 -10.23 9.79 12.11
CA GLU A 41 -11.04 8.57 12.06
C GLU A 41 -10.17 7.30 12.10
N PHE A 42 -9.04 7.30 11.38
CA PHE A 42 -8.10 6.18 11.40
C PHE A 42 -7.50 5.97 12.80
N ILE A 43 -7.02 7.03 13.45
CA ILE A 43 -6.38 6.93 14.77
C ILE A 43 -7.39 6.49 15.83
N GLU A 44 -8.57 7.11 15.86
CA GLU A 44 -9.57 6.88 16.89
C GLU A 44 -10.31 5.54 16.72
N ARG A 45 -10.68 5.20 15.47
CA ARG A 45 -11.53 4.04 15.18
C ARG A 45 -10.75 2.82 14.70
N ASP A 46 -9.91 3.01 13.67
CA ASP A 46 -9.29 1.87 12.99
C ASP A 46 -8.05 1.38 13.73
N LEU A 47 -7.25 2.26 14.31
CA LEU A 47 -6.09 1.92 15.12
C LEU A 47 -6.48 1.68 16.59
N GLY A 48 -7.25 2.59 17.19
CA GLY A 48 -7.70 2.53 18.56
C GLY A 48 -6.57 2.59 19.59
N GLU A 49 -6.91 2.52 20.89
CA GLU A 49 -5.92 2.61 21.96
C GLU A 49 -4.91 1.46 21.95
N GLU A 50 -5.35 0.25 21.69
CA GLU A 50 -4.49 -0.93 21.64
C GLU A 50 -3.46 -0.84 20.52
N GLY A 51 -3.90 -0.44 19.33
CA GLY A 51 -2.99 -0.23 18.20
C GLY A 51 -2.00 0.92 18.45
N MET A 52 -2.44 2.00 19.10
CA MET A 52 -1.60 3.15 19.43
C MET A 52 -0.49 2.82 20.43
N ARG A 53 -0.68 1.90 21.36
CA ARG A 53 0.32 1.54 22.39
C ARG A 53 1.64 1.03 21.80
N ARG A 54 1.59 0.45 20.59
CA ARG A 54 2.75 -0.08 19.88
C ARG A 54 2.97 0.56 18.51
N SER A 55 2.49 1.78 18.34
CA SER A 55 2.59 2.48 17.07
C SER A 55 3.19 3.88 17.23
N VAL A 56 4.00 4.27 16.24
CA VAL A 56 4.41 5.65 16.00
C VAL A 56 3.67 6.13 14.77
N VAL A 57 2.92 7.23 14.86
CA VAL A 57 2.15 7.77 13.75
C VAL A 57 2.74 9.10 13.31
N ILE A 58 3.21 9.16 12.06
CA ILE A 58 3.73 10.35 11.41
C ILE A 58 2.67 10.87 10.44
N VAL A 59 2.25 12.12 10.60
CA VAL A 59 1.18 12.71 9.83
C VAL A 59 1.66 13.96 9.08
N ALA A 60 1.39 14.00 7.78
CA ALA A 60 1.49 15.20 6.97
C ALA A 60 0.25 15.27 6.06
N THR A 61 -0.73 16.05 6.49
CA THR A 61 -2.03 16.19 5.81
C THR A 61 -1.94 16.89 4.46
N SER A 62 -2.99 16.79 3.66
CA SER A 62 -3.04 17.31 2.27
C SER A 62 -2.87 18.84 2.18
N ASP A 63 -3.13 19.57 3.26
CA ASP A 63 -2.94 21.03 3.38
C ASP A 63 -1.47 21.44 3.60
N LYS A 64 -0.58 20.51 3.92
CA LYS A 64 0.83 20.80 4.16
C LYS A 64 1.61 20.97 2.84
N PRO A 65 2.64 21.85 2.81
CA PRO A 65 3.51 22.02 1.65
C PRO A 65 4.13 20.70 1.18
N ALA A 66 4.41 20.60 -0.11
CA ALA A 66 4.98 19.40 -0.73
C ALA A 66 6.26 18.92 -0.03
N LEU A 67 7.14 19.85 0.36
CA LEU A 67 8.38 19.51 1.07
C LEU A 67 8.11 18.82 2.42
N ILE A 68 7.09 19.26 3.16
CA ILE A 68 6.72 18.64 4.44
C ILE A 68 6.16 17.24 4.21
N ARG A 69 5.28 17.06 3.20
CA ARG A 69 4.73 15.74 2.84
C ARG A 69 5.83 14.76 2.41
N ASN A 70 6.78 15.24 1.60
CA ASN A 70 7.94 14.43 1.18
C ASN A 70 8.84 14.04 2.37
N LYS A 71 9.20 15.00 3.21
CA LYS A 71 10.03 14.76 4.41
C LYS A 71 9.34 13.84 5.41
N ALA A 72 8.03 13.93 5.59
CA ALA A 72 7.30 13.07 6.51
C ALA A 72 7.43 11.57 6.14
N ALA A 73 7.36 11.23 4.85
CA ALA A 73 7.60 9.87 4.38
C ALA A 73 9.01 9.38 4.71
N LYS A 74 10.02 10.21 4.46
CA LYS A 74 11.43 9.91 4.77
C LYS A 74 11.68 9.81 6.28
N THR A 75 11.01 10.66 7.08
CA THR A 75 11.08 10.63 8.55
C THR A 75 10.48 9.35 9.10
N ALA A 76 9.31 8.92 8.57
CA ALA A 76 8.70 7.66 9.00
C ALA A 76 9.61 6.46 8.73
N THR A 77 10.24 6.43 7.57
CA THR A 77 11.22 5.39 7.24
C THR A 77 12.43 5.44 8.18
N ALA A 78 12.95 6.63 8.49
CA ALA A 78 14.06 6.78 9.45
C ALA A 78 13.69 6.34 10.87
N VAL A 79 12.45 6.58 11.32
CA VAL A 79 11.95 6.07 12.60
C VAL A 79 11.86 4.53 12.58
N ALA A 80 11.42 3.94 11.47
CA ALA A 80 11.41 2.49 11.32
C ALA A 80 12.82 1.90 11.37
N GLU A 81 13.79 2.53 10.70
CA GLU A 81 15.21 2.14 10.75
C GLU A 81 15.78 2.23 12.18
N TYR A 82 15.43 3.27 12.93
CA TYR A 82 15.87 3.41 14.32
C TYR A 82 15.46 2.22 15.20
N PHE A 83 14.22 1.73 15.05
CA PHE A 83 13.76 0.56 15.80
C PHE A 83 14.35 -0.74 15.26
N ARG A 84 14.47 -0.89 13.94
CA ARG A 84 15.15 -2.04 13.33
C ARG A 84 16.57 -2.20 13.85
N ASP A 85 17.31 -1.10 13.93
CA ASP A 85 18.71 -1.11 14.37
C ASP A 85 18.86 -1.49 15.87
N GLN A 86 17.77 -1.41 16.64
CA GLN A 86 17.67 -1.95 18.00
C GLN A 86 17.28 -3.45 18.02
N GLY A 87 17.22 -4.10 16.86
CA GLY A 87 16.88 -5.52 16.75
C GLY A 87 15.37 -5.81 16.79
N LYS A 88 14.52 -4.80 16.50
CA LYS A 88 13.07 -4.96 16.48
C LYS A 88 12.56 -5.36 15.09
N ASP A 89 11.48 -6.11 15.08
CA ASP A 89 10.68 -6.35 13.88
C ASP A 89 9.65 -5.23 13.74
N VAL A 90 9.81 -4.43 12.70
CA VAL A 90 9.02 -3.21 12.46
C VAL A 90 8.06 -3.42 11.30
N LEU A 91 6.79 -3.06 11.48
CA LEU A 91 5.83 -2.92 10.38
C LEU A 91 5.73 -1.44 10.00
N LEU A 92 6.30 -1.08 8.84
CA LEU A 92 6.17 0.26 8.26
C LEU A 92 4.97 0.28 7.31
N MET A 93 3.98 1.08 7.62
CA MET A 93 2.81 1.30 6.75
C MET A 93 2.78 2.74 6.26
N MET A 94 2.71 2.94 4.94
CA MET A 94 2.69 4.29 4.34
C MET A 94 1.43 4.47 3.48
N ASP A 95 0.58 5.37 3.89
CA ASP A 95 -0.62 5.80 3.17
C ASP A 95 -0.52 7.29 2.78
N SER A 96 -0.17 7.63 1.53
CA SER A 96 0.09 6.74 0.42
C SER A 96 1.38 7.11 -0.34
N LEU A 97 1.95 6.13 -1.00
CA LEU A 97 3.10 6.33 -1.90
C LEU A 97 2.74 7.27 -3.07
N THR A 98 1.51 7.21 -3.56
CA THR A 98 1.01 8.13 -4.60
C THR A 98 1.07 9.59 -4.13
N ARG A 99 0.72 9.87 -2.87
CA ARG A 99 0.80 11.25 -2.32
C ARG A 99 2.24 11.70 -2.10
N PHE A 100 3.14 10.80 -1.73
CA PHE A 100 4.58 11.07 -1.72
C PHE A 100 5.08 11.44 -3.13
N SER A 101 4.69 10.67 -4.14
CA SER A 101 5.08 10.92 -5.53
C SER A 101 4.51 12.24 -6.06
N MET A 102 3.27 12.60 -5.70
CA MET A 102 2.69 13.90 -6.02
C MET A 102 3.45 15.05 -5.35
N ALA A 103 3.86 14.89 -4.09
CA ALA A 103 4.68 15.89 -3.40
C ALA A 103 6.05 16.06 -4.07
N GLN A 104 6.70 14.96 -4.44
CA GLN A 104 7.96 15.01 -5.19
C GLN A 104 7.79 15.65 -6.57
N ARG A 105 6.67 15.39 -7.26
CA ARG A 105 6.32 16.07 -8.51
C ARG A 105 6.24 17.59 -8.33
N GLU A 106 5.53 18.07 -7.32
CA GLU A 106 5.43 19.51 -7.03
C GLU A 106 6.81 20.13 -6.80
N ILE A 107 7.69 19.44 -6.05
CA ILE A 107 9.06 19.88 -5.79
C ILE A 107 9.87 19.93 -7.09
N GLY A 108 9.90 18.86 -7.88
CA GLY A 108 10.66 18.78 -9.12
C GLY A 108 10.23 19.86 -10.13
N LEU A 109 8.92 20.05 -10.34
CA LEU A 109 8.40 21.09 -11.22
C LEU A 109 8.78 22.48 -10.72
N ALA A 110 8.72 22.73 -9.41
CA ALA A 110 9.09 24.02 -8.83
C ALA A 110 10.61 24.32 -8.95
N THR A 111 11.44 23.28 -9.05
CA THR A 111 12.89 23.41 -9.28
C THR A 111 13.27 23.42 -10.77
N GLY A 112 12.29 23.39 -11.69
CA GLY A 112 12.51 23.50 -13.13
C GLY A 112 12.76 22.18 -13.85
N GLU A 113 12.51 21.03 -13.20
CA GLU A 113 12.57 19.75 -13.90
C GLU A 113 11.47 19.67 -14.97
N PRO A 114 11.78 19.16 -16.19
CA PRO A 114 10.75 18.97 -17.20
C PRO A 114 9.81 17.82 -16.81
N PRO A 115 8.49 17.97 -17.03
CA PRO A 115 7.57 16.86 -16.87
C PRO A 115 7.79 15.82 -17.99
N VAL A 116 7.76 14.55 -17.61
CA VAL A 116 7.87 13.40 -18.55
C VAL A 116 6.56 12.61 -18.55
N THR A 117 6.55 11.35 -18.18
CA THR A 117 5.38 10.49 -18.27
C THR A 117 4.26 10.96 -17.33
N ARG A 118 3.07 11.25 -17.88
CA ARG A 118 1.90 11.77 -17.14
C ARG A 118 2.19 12.98 -16.25
N GLY A 119 3.16 13.79 -16.66
CA GLY A 119 3.52 15.01 -15.95
C GLY A 119 4.37 14.82 -14.70
N TYR A 120 4.90 13.63 -14.45
CA TYR A 120 5.86 13.39 -13.38
C TYR A 120 7.28 13.69 -13.85
N PRO A 121 8.08 14.48 -13.11
CA PRO A 121 9.47 14.74 -13.43
C PRO A 121 10.37 13.54 -13.12
N PRO A 122 11.58 13.46 -13.69
CA PRO A 122 12.52 12.36 -13.48
C PRO A 122 12.86 12.07 -12.02
N SER A 123 12.90 13.10 -11.17
CA SER A 123 13.21 12.96 -9.74
C SER A 123 12.23 12.06 -9.00
N VAL A 124 10.97 11.94 -9.44
CA VAL A 124 10.01 11.04 -8.81
C VAL A 124 10.47 9.59 -8.95
N TYR A 125 10.92 9.22 -10.14
CA TYR A 125 11.37 7.85 -10.44
C TYR A 125 12.73 7.51 -9.80
N SER A 126 13.55 8.51 -9.49
CA SER A 126 14.81 8.31 -8.78
C SER A 126 14.66 8.29 -7.26
N GLU A 127 13.69 9.02 -6.70
CA GLU A 127 13.48 9.10 -5.25
C GLU A 127 12.64 7.95 -4.69
N MET A 128 11.73 7.40 -5.50
CA MET A 128 10.86 6.30 -5.07
C MET A 128 11.65 5.02 -4.74
N PRO A 129 12.56 4.51 -5.59
CA PRO A 129 13.39 3.36 -5.23
C PRO A 129 14.21 3.59 -3.97
N LYS A 130 14.84 4.78 -3.83
CA LYS A 130 15.63 5.13 -2.64
C LYS A 130 14.81 5.07 -1.35
N LEU A 131 13.52 5.42 -1.41
CA LEU A 131 12.63 5.33 -0.25
C LEU A 131 12.25 3.88 0.04
N LEU A 132 11.85 3.12 -0.99
CA LEU A 132 11.31 1.77 -0.85
C LEU A 132 12.37 0.75 -0.44
N GLU A 133 13.59 0.85 -0.97
CA GLU A 133 14.69 -0.06 -0.68
C GLU A 133 15.25 0.06 0.74
N ARG A 134 14.83 1.06 1.51
CA ARG A 134 15.20 1.20 2.92
C ARG A 134 14.47 0.21 3.84
N ALA A 135 13.34 -0.34 3.39
CA ALA A 135 12.69 -1.45 4.06
C ALA A 135 13.43 -2.78 3.78
N GLY A 136 13.30 -3.72 4.67
CA GLY A 136 13.90 -5.04 4.53
C GLY A 136 14.60 -5.51 5.80
N THR A 137 15.33 -6.62 5.68
CA THR A 137 16.06 -7.26 6.78
C THR A 137 17.46 -6.66 6.90
N ALA A 138 17.90 -6.42 8.14
CA ALA A 138 19.27 -6.02 8.46
C ALA A 138 19.98 -7.15 9.23
N GLU A 139 21.20 -6.90 9.71
CA GLU A 139 21.93 -7.85 10.58
C GLU A 139 21.14 -8.16 11.86
N ARG A 140 20.42 -7.17 12.36
CA ARG A 140 19.51 -7.29 13.50
C ARG A 140 18.22 -6.58 13.15
N GLY A 141 17.08 -7.22 13.45
CA GLY A 141 15.77 -6.66 13.18
C GLY A 141 15.39 -6.62 11.69
N SER A 142 14.16 -6.24 11.44
CA SER A 142 13.60 -6.14 10.09
C SER A 142 12.59 -5.01 9.95
N ILE A 143 12.39 -4.54 8.71
CA ILE A 143 11.29 -3.66 8.35
C ILE A 143 10.45 -4.34 7.28
N THR A 144 9.22 -4.69 7.64
CA THR A 144 8.21 -5.09 6.65
C THR A 144 7.48 -3.85 6.17
N GLY A 145 7.64 -3.49 4.90
CA GLY A 145 7.01 -2.32 4.30
C GLY A 145 5.68 -2.64 3.64
N LEU A 146 4.60 -1.95 4.03
CA LEU A 146 3.30 -1.95 3.36
C LEU A 146 3.02 -0.55 2.82
N TYR A 147 3.04 -0.42 1.50
CA TYR A 147 2.84 0.84 0.81
C TYR A 147 1.52 0.83 0.06
N THR A 148 0.66 1.80 0.33
CA THR A 148 -0.57 1.93 -0.45
C THR A 148 -0.32 2.78 -1.69
N VAL A 149 -0.90 2.34 -2.80
CA VAL A 149 -0.89 3.05 -4.07
C VAL A 149 -2.33 3.29 -4.51
N LEU A 150 -2.64 4.52 -4.91
CA LEU A 150 -3.93 4.89 -5.45
C LEU A 150 -3.90 4.67 -6.97
N VAL A 151 -4.77 3.79 -7.45
CA VAL A 151 -4.90 3.50 -8.89
C VAL A 151 -6.15 4.19 -9.40
N ASP A 152 -5.97 5.14 -10.32
CA ASP A 152 -7.08 5.84 -10.95
C ASP A 152 -7.71 4.98 -12.05
N GLY A 153 -9.04 4.78 -11.99
CA GLY A 153 -9.79 4.07 -13.02
C GLY A 153 -9.42 2.59 -13.21
N ASP A 154 -8.82 1.96 -12.19
CA ASP A 154 -8.30 0.58 -12.25
C ASP A 154 -7.18 0.40 -13.31
N ASP A 155 -6.48 1.50 -13.70
CA ASP A 155 -5.36 1.49 -14.63
C ASP A 155 -4.04 1.12 -13.91
N PHE A 156 -3.74 -0.16 -13.80
CA PHE A 156 -2.49 -0.66 -13.21
C PHE A 156 -1.22 -0.32 -14.01
N ASN A 157 -1.36 0.24 -15.22
CA ASN A 157 -0.23 0.70 -16.04
C ASN A 157 0.09 2.18 -15.78
N GLU A 158 -0.53 2.79 -14.78
CA GLU A 158 -0.15 4.13 -14.34
C GLU A 158 1.31 4.13 -13.85
N PRO A 159 2.13 5.13 -14.24
CA PRO A 159 3.58 5.10 -14.02
C PRO A 159 4.02 4.87 -12.58
N ILE A 160 3.32 5.46 -11.61
CA ILE A 160 3.65 5.30 -10.18
C ILE A 160 3.35 3.86 -9.72
N THR A 161 2.23 3.31 -10.14
CA THR A 161 1.82 1.94 -9.83
C THR A 161 2.79 0.94 -10.45
N ASP A 162 3.15 1.13 -11.72
CA ASP A 162 4.08 0.25 -12.42
C ASP A 162 5.49 0.31 -11.81
N THR A 163 5.98 1.52 -11.49
CA THR A 163 7.27 1.69 -10.81
C THR A 163 7.26 1.02 -9.44
N ALA A 164 6.23 1.21 -8.63
CA ALA A 164 6.13 0.57 -7.32
C ALA A 164 6.12 -0.97 -7.45
N ARG A 165 5.35 -1.51 -8.40
CA ARG A 165 5.30 -2.95 -8.66
C ARG A 165 6.63 -3.52 -9.14
N SER A 166 7.45 -2.76 -9.85
CA SER A 166 8.77 -3.20 -10.31
C SER A 166 9.79 -3.33 -9.17
N ILE A 167 9.64 -2.54 -8.10
CA ILE A 167 10.57 -2.48 -6.97
C ILE A 167 10.16 -3.44 -5.85
N LEU A 168 8.87 -3.49 -5.52
CA LEU A 168 8.34 -4.22 -4.37
C LEU A 168 8.26 -5.74 -4.62
N ASP A 169 8.34 -6.53 -3.55
CA ASP A 169 8.31 -8.01 -3.59
C ASP A 169 6.94 -8.61 -3.90
N GLY A 170 5.92 -7.78 -4.01
CA GLY A 170 4.57 -8.21 -4.36
C GLY A 170 3.56 -7.09 -4.20
N HIS A 171 2.32 -7.38 -4.57
CA HIS A 171 1.22 -6.44 -4.42
C HIS A 171 -0.09 -7.16 -4.09
N ILE A 172 -0.92 -6.48 -3.32
CA ILE A 172 -2.26 -6.90 -2.94
C ILE A 172 -3.26 -5.98 -3.65
N VAL A 173 -4.09 -6.54 -4.50
CA VAL A 173 -5.11 -5.79 -5.26
C VAL A 173 -6.42 -5.76 -4.49
N LEU A 174 -6.93 -4.55 -4.24
CA LEU A 174 -8.27 -4.35 -3.69
C LEU A 174 -9.27 -4.08 -4.83
N SER A 175 -10.26 -4.96 -4.97
CA SER A 175 -11.24 -4.92 -6.06
C SER A 175 -12.52 -4.19 -5.65
N ARG A 176 -12.91 -3.18 -6.45
CA ARG A 176 -14.23 -2.53 -6.31
C ARG A 176 -15.37 -3.50 -6.56
N LYS A 177 -15.22 -4.42 -7.52
CA LYS A 177 -16.24 -5.43 -7.85
C LYS A 177 -16.55 -6.31 -6.65
N LEU A 178 -15.53 -6.76 -5.91
CA LEU A 178 -15.72 -7.54 -4.68
C LEU A 178 -16.40 -6.71 -3.60
N GLY A 179 -15.98 -5.45 -3.44
CA GLY A 179 -16.61 -4.54 -2.49
C GLY A 179 -18.07 -4.25 -2.78
N HIS A 180 -18.47 -4.12 -4.06
CA HIS A 180 -19.88 -3.96 -4.46
C HIS A 180 -20.72 -5.21 -4.16
N LYS A 181 -20.09 -6.39 -4.18
CA LYS A 181 -20.71 -7.66 -3.77
C LYS A 181 -20.73 -7.87 -2.24
N ASN A 182 -20.32 -6.85 -1.47
CA ASN A 182 -20.19 -6.93 -0.01
C ASN A 182 -19.22 -8.03 0.46
N HIS A 183 -18.22 -8.36 -0.37
CA HIS A 183 -17.16 -9.32 -0.06
C HIS A 183 -15.98 -8.58 0.58
N TYR A 184 -15.72 -8.82 1.87
CA TYR A 184 -14.63 -8.21 2.62
C TYR A 184 -13.79 -9.25 3.36
N PRO A 185 -12.45 -9.09 3.40
CA PRO A 185 -11.69 -8.03 2.73
C PRO A 185 -11.81 -8.14 1.21
N ALA A 186 -11.92 -7.00 0.52
CA ALA A 186 -12.12 -6.93 -0.93
C ALA A 186 -10.83 -7.24 -1.73
N ILE A 187 -10.10 -8.27 -1.33
CA ILE A 187 -8.81 -8.67 -1.91
C ILE A 187 -9.05 -9.58 -3.12
N ASP A 188 -8.55 -9.17 -4.27
CA ASP A 188 -8.53 -9.99 -5.47
C ASP A 188 -7.30 -10.91 -5.44
N ILE A 189 -7.52 -12.18 -5.12
CA ILE A 189 -6.45 -13.18 -4.96
C ILE A 189 -5.78 -13.48 -6.31
N LEU A 190 -6.52 -13.47 -7.41
CA LEU A 190 -5.98 -13.80 -8.73
C LEU A 190 -5.09 -12.71 -9.29
N GLN A 191 -5.41 -11.44 -9.01
CA GLN A 191 -4.60 -10.30 -9.42
C GLN A 191 -3.47 -9.96 -8.43
N SER A 192 -3.48 -10.54 -7.22
CA SER A 192 -2.44 -10.32 -6.21
C SER A 192 -1.27 -11.26 -6.39
N ILE A 193 -0.05 -10.73 -6.23
CA ILE A 193 1.19 -11.45 -6.49
C ILE A 193 2.15 -11.30 -5.30
N SER A 194 2.83 -12.41 -4.94
CA SER A 194 4.01 -12.42 -4.08
C SER A 194 5.17 -13.07 -4.83
N ARG A 195 6.26 -12.33 -5.02
CA ARG A 195 7.48 -12.84 -5.68
C ARG A 195 8.26 -13.79 -4.78
N VAL A 196 8.16 -13.60 -3.47
CA VAL A 196 8.93 -14.36 -2.46
C VAL A 196 8.19 -15.59 -1.94
N MET A 197 6.91 -15.78 -2.27
CA MET A 197 6.09 -16.87 -1.73
C MET A 197 6.74 -18.23 -1.94
N SER A 198 7.31 -18.49 -3.13
CA SER A 198 7.93 -19.78 -3.44
C SER A 198 9.17 -20.11 -2.60
N SER A 199 9.80 -19.09 -1.99
CA SER A 199 10.99 -19.21 -1.17
C SER A 199 10.71 -19.33 0.33
N ILE A 200 9.53 -18.87 0.78
CA ILE A 200 9.20 -18.76 2.21
C ILE A 200 8.14 -19.75 2.69
N VAL A 201 7.41 -20.41 1.78
CA VAL A 201 6.37 -21.37 2.14
C VAL A 201 6.79 -22.80 1.86
N SER A 202 6.18 -23.76 2.58
CA SER A 202 6.38 -25.20 2.33
C SER A 202 5.84 -25.62 0.94
N ALA A 203 6.34 -26.73 0.42
CA ALA A 203 5.85 -27.31 -0.84
C ALA A 203 4.35 -27.63 -0.78
N GLU A 204 3.86 -28.10 0.37
CA GLU A 204 2.46 -28.37 0.60
C GLU A 204 1.62 -27.08 0.52
N HIS A 205 2.02 -26.02 1.21
CA HIS A 205 1.36 -24.71 1.16
C HIS A 205 1.29 -24.18 -0.27
N LYS A 206 2.40 -24.28 -1.02
CA LYS A 206 2.45 -23.87 -2.44
C LYS A 206 1.47 -24.67 -3.30
N ALA A 207 1.38 -25.99 -3.09
CA ALA A 207 0.47 -26.86 -3.83
C ALA A 207 -1.00 -26.51 -3.54
N VAL A 208 -1.36 -26.30 -2.27
CA VAL A 208 -2.71 -25.91 -1.84
C VAL A 208 -3.10 -24.54 -2.40
N ALA A 209 -2.20 -23.56 -2.32
CA ALA A 209 -2.41 -22.23 -2.88
C ALA A 209 -2.64 -22.27 -4.40
N GLY A 210 -1.89 -23.12 -5.13
CA GLY A 210 -2.09 -23.36 -6.56
C GLY A 210 -3.46 -23.93 -6.86
N LYS A 211 -3.89 -24.96 -6.12
CA LYS A 211 -5.24 -25.55 -6.27
C LYS A 211 -6.34 -24.52 -6.01
N LEU A 212 -6.22 -23.71 -4.95
CA LEU A 212 -7.18 -22.66 -4.64
C LEU A 212 -7.29 -21.64 -5.79
N LYS A 213 -6.14 -21.17 -6.31
CA LYS A 213 -6.13 -20.23 -7.45
C LYS A 213 -6.81 -20.83 -8.69
N ASN A 214 -6.58 -22.11 -9.00
CA ASN A 214 -7.24 -22.80 -10.12
C ASN A 214 -8.74 -22.85 -9.93
N VAL A 215 -9.24 -23.20 -8.76
CA VAL A 215 -10.69 -23.22 -8.46
C VAL A 215 -11.31 -21.83 -8.64
N LEU A 216 -10.65 -20.77 -8.12
CA LEU A 216 -11.12 -19.40 -8.26
C LEU A 216 -11.13 -18.94 -9.73
N ALA A 217 -10.11 -19.28 -10.51
CA ALA A 217 -10.05 -18.95 -11.93
C ALA A 217 -11.19 -19.64 -12.70
N THR A 218 -11.37 -20.96 -12.51
CA THR A 218 -12.46 -21.72 -13.13
C THR A 218 -13.84 -21.14 -12.76
N TYR A 219 -14.02 -20.76 -11.49
CA TYR A 219 -15.27 -20.12 -11.04
C TYR A 219 -15.53 -18.79 -11.76
N GLN A 220 -14.49 -17.95 -11.93
CA GLN A 220 -14.63 -16.70 -12.67
C GLN A 220 -14.97 -16.93 -14.15
N ASP A 221 -14.34 -17.89 -14.79
CA ASP A 221 -14.62 -18.25 -16.18
C ASP A 221 -16.06 -18.76 -16.34
N CYS A 222 -16.53 -19.63 -15.44
CA CYS A 222 -17.93 -20.10 -15.45
C CYS A 222 -18.93 -18.96 -15.31
N LEU A 223 -18.64 -17.94 -14.49
CA LEU A 223 -19.53 -16.78 -14.35
C LEU A 223 -19.59 -15.93 -15.63
N LEU A 224 -18.52 -15.82 -16.39
CA LEU A 224 -18.50 -15.12 -17.68
C LEU A 224 -19.38 -15.86 -18.70
N TYR A 225 -19.23 -17.18 -18.84
CA TYR A 225 -20.05 -17.99 -19.76
C TYR A 225 -21.53 -17.97 -19.42
N THR A 226 -21.90 -17.91 -18.13
CA THR A 226 -23.32 -17.86 -17.74
C THR A 226 -23.93 -16.46 -17.91
N SER A 227 -23.15 -15.39 -17.91
CA SER A 227 -23.66 -14.05 -18.20
C SER A 227 -23.88 -13.82 -19.70
N ASP A 228 -22.98 -14.29 -20.55
CA ASP A 228 -23.08 -14.16 -22.00
C ASP A 228 -24.24 -15.00 -22.56
N ALA A 229 -24.53 -16.16 -21.95
CA ALA A 229 -25.67 -17.02 -22.35
C ALA A 229 -27.06 -16.49 -21.90
N ALA A 230 -27.09 -15.45 -21.06
CA ALA A 230 -28.34 -14.81 -20.64
C ALA A 230 -28.73 -13.61 -21.52
N ASP A 231 -27.85 -13.17 -22.41
CA ASP A 231 -28.06 -12.05 -23.36
C ASP A 231 -28.37 -12.52 -24.79
N GLU A 232 -28.48 -13.87 -25.04
CA GLU A 232 -29.03 -14.50 -26.24
C GLU A 232 -30.47 -15.00 -25.97
#